data_7d12771bb8452c78f898eb55b9c1801d
#
_entry.id   7d12771bb8452c78f898eb55b9c1801d
#
_cell.length_a   1.000
_cell.length_b   1.000
_cell.length_c   1.000
_cell.angle_alpha   90.00
_cell.angle_beta   90.00
_cell.angle_gamma   90.00
#
_symmetry.space_group_name_H-M   'P 1'
#
loop_
_entity.id
_entity.type
_entity.pdbx_description
1 polymer ?
#
loop_
_entity_poly.entity_id
_entity_poly.type
_entity_poly.pdbx_seq_one_letter_code
_entity_poly.pdbx_strand_id
1 'polypeptide(L)'
;GFQLTLTGYDLEMGIVTTIDANVKEPGEVVLNAKLLSSMVSRMPSGQINIQSAENGKTTIQSGVAQFEIQSMNPTDFPELPNTGAEETLNIKTGVLRDMIERTLYAVSQDEKKPAHTGELFEISPDKLTVVALDGYRLAIVERPVEAIKEIRIIVPSKTMNEVSHLLANDDEETVHISANRRYVVFTTAGYTIMSRLIE
;
A
#
# COMPACT_ATOMS: atom_id res chain seq x y z
N GLY A 1 15.31 -20.58 3.41
CA GLY A 1 14.86 -19.23 3.78
C GLY A 1 13.71 -19.28 4.76
N PHE A 2 13.44 -18.14 5.41
CA PHE A 2 12.43 -18.06 6.46
C PHE A 2 11.39 -16.96 6.18
N GLN A 3 11.38 -16.41 4.97
CA GLN A 3 10.51 -15.29 4.63
C GLN A 3 9.87 -15.47 3.25
N LEU A 4 8.61 -15.08 3.16
CA LEU A 4 7.85 -14.92 1.92
C LEU A 4 7.52 -13.44 1.74
N THR A 5 7.99 -12.86 0.64
CA THR A 5 7.64 -11.49 0.26
C THR A 5 6.50 -11.54 -0.75
N LEU A 6 5.45 -10.78 -0.48
CA LEU A 6 4.31 -10.58 -1.38
C LEU A 6 4.38 -9.17 -1.95
N THR A 7 4.34 -9.05 -3.26
CA THR A 7 4.38 -7.77 -3.98
C THR A 7 3.16 -7.66 -4.88
N GLY A 8 2.39 -6.60 -4.72
CA GLY A 8 1.33 -6.20 -5.64
C GLY A 8 1.67 -4.87 -6.28
N TYR A 9 1.45 -4.73 -7.60
CA TYR A 9 1.74 -3.49 -8.31
C TYR A 9 0.84 -3.32 -9.53
N ASP A 10 0.24 -2.14 -9.71
CA ASP A 10 -0.64 -1.78 -10.80
C ASP A 10 -0.10 -0.65 -11.70
N LEU A 11 1.21 -0.36 -11.62
CA LEU A 11 1.94 0.73 -12.28
C LEU A 11 1.74 2.12 -11.67
N GLU A 12 0.80 2.30 -10.76
CA GLU A 12 0.55 3.54 -10.03
C GLU A 12 0.82 3.38 -8.54
N MET A 13 0.36 2.27 -7.97
CA MET A 13 0.52 1.94 -6.57
C MET A 13 1.13 0.54 -6.41
N GLY A 14 2.16 0.43 -5.58
CA GLY A 14 2.80 -0.81 -5.19
C GLY A 14 2.64 -1.06 -3.69
N ILE A 15 2.41 -2.33 -3.32
CA ILE A 15 2.35 -2.77 -1.93
C ILE A 15 3.30 -3.94 -1.77
N VAL A 16 4.14 -3.87 -0.75
CA VAL A 16 5.08 -4.95 -0.39
C VAL A 16 4.88 -5.33 1.06
N THR A 17 4.76 -6.61 1.33
CA THR A 17 4.76 -7.15 2.68
C THR A 17 5.63 -8.40 2.75
N THR A 18 6.22 -8.65 3.92
CA THR A 18 7.04 -9.84 4.15
C THR A 18 6.52 -10.54 5.40
N ILE A 19 6.30 -11.84 5.27
CA ILE A 19 5.82 -12.70 6.35
C ILE A 19 6.80 -13.85 6.61
N ASP A 20 6.80 -14.36 7.82
CA ASP A 20 7.58 -15.55 8.15
C ASP A 20 7.03 -16.78 7.41
N ALA A 21 7.92 -17.52 6.81
CA ALA A 21 7.57 -18.72 6.05
C ALA A 21 8.71 -19.76 6.10
N ASN A 22 8.34 -21.04 6.08
CA ASN A 22 9.32 -22.11 5.94
C ASN A 22 9.59 -22.37 4.45
N VAL A 23 10.58 -21.69 3.88
CA VAL A 23 10.95 -21.81 2.47
C VAL A 23 11.93 -22.99 2.28
N LYS A 24 11.44 -24.09 1.71
CA LYS A 24 12.25 -25.27 1.38
C LYS A 24 13.11 -25.02 0.15
N GLU A 25 12.52 -24.48 -0.90
CA GLU A 25 13.17 -24.13 -2.17
C GLU A 25 12.89 -22.67 -2.47
N PRO A 26 13.93 -21.82 -2.59
CA PRO A 26 13.74 -20.42 -2.94
C PRO A 26 13.30 -20.30 -4.41
N GLY A 27 12.43 -19.34 -4.67
CA GLY A 27 11.92 -19.07 -6.00
C GLY A 27 10.94 -17.92 -5.99
N GLU A 28 10.51 -17.53 -7.16
CA GLU A 28 9.50 -16.49 -7.34
C GLU A 28 8.45 -16.92 -8.34
N VAL A 29 7.23 -16.46 -8.13
CA VAL A 29 6.08 -16.80 -8.96
C VAL A 29 5.12 -15.62 -9.04
N VAL A 30 4.57 -15.38 -10.21
CA VAL A 30 3.54 -14.36 -10.42
C VAL A 30 2.18 -15.03 -10.57
N LEU A 31 1.26 -14.64 -9.69
CA LEU A 31 -0.09 -15.20 -9.61
C LEU A 31 -1.15 -14.11 -9.78
N ASN A 32 -2.32 -14.50 -10.29
CA ASN A 32 -3.47 -13.59 -10.32
C ASN A 32 -3.93 -13.28 -8.88
N ALA A 33 -3.79 -12.04 -8.45
CA ALA A 33 -4.06 -11.60 -7.09
C ALA A 33 -5.50 -11.87 -6.63
N LYS A 34 -6.50 -11.66 -7.51
CA LYS A 34 -7.92 -11.90 -7.19
C LYS A 34 -8.20 -13.38 -6.97
N LEU A 35 -7.63 -14.25 -7.80
CA LEU A 35 -7.76 -15.69 -7.63
C LEU A 35 -7.07 -16.16 -6.36
N LEU A 36 -5.82 -15.74 -6.12
CA LEU A 36 -5.07 -16.07 -4.91
C LEU A 36 -5.84 -15.67 -3.65
N SER A 37 -6.29 -14.42 -3.57
CA SER A 37 -7.07 -13.91 -2.44
C SER A 37 -8.36 -14.71 -2.24
N SER A 38 -9.10 -15.02 -3.31
CA SER A 38 -10.33 -15.80 -3.26
C SER A 38 -10.10 -17.25 -2.79
N MET A 39 -8.97 -17.85 -3.16
CA MET A 39 -8.60 -19.20 -2.73
C MET A 39 -8.21 -19.22 -1.25
N VAL A 40 -7.29 -18.32 -0.86
CA VAL A 40 -6.78 -18.25 0.52
C VAL A 40 -7.90 -17.93 1.50
N SER A 41 -8.82 -17.02 1.18
CA SER A 41 -9.95 -16.65 2.05
C SER A 41 -10.95 -17.79 2.29
N ARG A 42 -10.95 -18.82 1.44
CA ARG A 42 -11.83 -20.01 1.57
C ARG A 42 -11.12 -21.22 2.13
N MET A 43 -9.83 -21.12 2.40
CA MET A 43 -9.07 -22.21 3.01
C MET A 43 -9.39 -22.33 4.50
N PRO A 44 -9.35 -23.56 5.06
CA PRO A 44 -9.43 -23.74 6.50
C PRO A 44 -8.24 -23.06 7.19
N SER A 45 -8.44 -22.65 8.43
CA SER A 45 -7.35 -22.10 9.27
C SER A 45 -6.24 -23.14 9.42
N GLY A 46 -4.99 -22.71 9.29
CA GLY A 46 -3.83 -23.58 9.44
C GLY A 46 -2.69 -23.18 8.51
N GLN A 47 -1.77 -24.10 8.36
CA GLN A 47 -0.61 -23.92 7.49
C GLN A 47 -1.02 -24.00 6.02
N ILE A 48 -0.57 -23.02 5.23
CA ILE A 48 -0.71 -23.02 3.77
C ILE A 48 0.61 -23.44 3.15
N ASN A 49 0.56 -24.43 2.27
CA ASN A 49 1.69 -24.87 1.46
C ASN A 49 1.52 -24.35 0.04
N ILE A 50 2.54 -23.70 -0.49
CA ILE A 50 2.58 -23.19 -1.86
C ILE A 50 3.73 -23.90 -2.58
N GLN A 51 3.44 -24.52 -3.70
CA GLN A 51 4.43 -25.21 -4.52
C GLN A 51 4.23 -24.84 -5.99
N SER A 52 5.25 -24.30 -6.61
CA SER A 52 5.25 -24.01 -8.04
C SER A 52 6.08 -25.04 -8.79
N ALA A 53 5.55 -25.55 -9.91
CA ALA A 53 6.22 -26.49 -10.79
C ALA A 53 6.75 -25.79 -12.04
N GLU A 54 7.75 -26.36 -12.69
CA GLU A 54 8.37 -25.83 -13.92
C GLU A 54 7.38 -25.64 -15.09
N ASN A 55 6.27 -26.39 -15.08
CA ASN A 55 5.21 -26.27 -16.09
C ASN A 55 4.30 -25.05 -15.90
N GLY A 56 4.63 -24.15 -14.97
CA GLY A 56 3.87 -22.95 -14.66
C GLY A 56 2.60 -23.20 -13.83
N LYS A 57 2.42 -24.37 -13.24
CA LYS A 57 1.33 -24.65 -12.31
C LYS A 57 1.80 -24.38 -10.88
N THR A 58 1.00 -23.64 -10.13
CA THR A 58 1.19 -23.42 -8.71
C THR A 58 0.06 -24.07 -7.93
N THR A 59 0.41 -24.97 -7.02
CA THR A 59 -0.51 -25.65 -6.11
C THR A 59 -0.49 -24.92 -4.77
N ILE A 60 -1.68 -24.63 -4.24
CA ILE A 60 -1.89 -24.00 -2.93
C ILE A 60 -2.75 -24.95 -2.12
N GLN A 61 -2.25 -25.40 -0.97
CA GLN A 61 -2.90 -26.43 -0.16
C GLN A 61 -2.97 -26.02 1.31
N SER A 62 -4.12 -26.26 1.93
CA SER A 62 -4.31 -26.19 3.39
C SER A 62 -5.25 -27.31 3.85
N GLY A 63 -4.76 -28.23 4.70
CA GLY A 63 -5.51 -29.41 5.11
C GLY A 63 -5.95 -30.26 3.90
N VAL A 64 -7.25 -30.46 3.76
CA VAL A 64 -7.85 -31.21 2.63
C VAL A 64 -8.16 -30.34 1.42
N ALA A 65 -8.11 -29.01 1.57
CA ALA A 65 -8.36 -28.08 0.48
C ALA A 65 -7.10 -27.90 -0.37
N GLN A 66 -7.25 -28.10 -1.67
CA GLN A 66 -6.18 -27.93 -2.65
C GLN A 66 -6.71 -27.17 -3.86
N PHE A 67 -5.95 -26.19 -4.32
CA PHE A 67 -6.23 -25.42 -5.52
C PHE A 67 -5.00 -25.42 -6.43
N GLU A 68 -5.26 -25.38 -7.73
CA GLU A 68 -4.23 -25.19 -8.73
C GLU A 68 -4.50 -23.85 -9.48
N ILE A 69 -3.47 -23.06 -9.67
CA ILE A 69 -3.52 -21.81 -10.40
C ILE A 69 -2.39 -21.78 -11.43
N GLN A 70 -2.69 -21.30 -12.63
CA GLN A 70 -1.65 -21.06 -13.63
C GLN A 70 -0.87 -19.80 -13.25
N SER A 71 0.44 -19.93 -13.11
CA SER A 71 1.36 -18.82 -12.88
C SER A 71 1.76 -18.16 -14.20
N MET A 72 2.10 -16.89 -14.13
CA MET A 72 2.72 -16.13 -15.20
C MET A 72 4.24 -16.14 -15.03
N ASN A 73 4.96 -15.80 -16.10
CA ASN A 73 6.41 -15.68 -16.02
C ASN A 73 6.79 -14.51 -15.09
N PRO A 74 7.68 -14.69 -14.11
CA PRO A 74 8.15 -13.61 -13.25
C PRO A 74 8.70 -12.39 -14.01
N THR A 75 9.32 -12.60 -15.17
CA THR A 75 9.84 -11.52 -16.02
C THR A 75 8.76 -10.59 -16.59
N ASP A 76 7.51 -11.03 -16.61
CA ASP A 76 6.37 -10.21 -17.08
C ASP A 76 5.81 -9.31 -15.96
N PHE A 77 6.25 -9.50 -14.71
CA PHE A 77 5.85 -8.62 -13.61
C PHE A 77 6.68 -7.33 -13.66
N PRO A 78 6.03 -6.16 -13.66
CA PRO A 78 6.74 -4.89 -13.73
C PRO A 78 7.58 -4.65 -12.47
N GLU A 79 8.81 -4.22 -12.66
CA GLU A 79 9.67 -3.83 -11.53
C GLU A 79 9.07 -2.62 -10.80
N LEU A 80 9.12 -2.68 -9.46
CA LEU A 80 8.79 -1.52 -8.65
C LEU A 80 9.82 -0.40 -8.91
N PRO A 81 9.38 0.84 -9.16
CA PRO A 81 10.32 1.93 -9.41
C PRO A 81 11.16 2.21 -8.18
N ASN A 82 12.45 2.48 -8.40
CA ASN A 82 13.25 3.12 -7.37
C ASN A 82 12.74 4.56 -7.21
N THR A 83 12.01 4.81 -6.13
CA THR A 83 11.33 6.08 -5.92
C THR A 83 12.29 7.25 -5.68
N GLY A 84 13.48 7.00 -5.07
CA GLY A 84 14.37 8.04 -4.59
C GLY A 84 13.68 9.01 -3.61
N ALA A 85 12.62 8.56 -2.95
CA ALA A 85 11.91 9.35 -1.95
C ALA A 85 12.75 9.47 -0.69
N GLU A 86 12.77 10.68 -0.10
CA GLU A 86 13.50 10.97 1.13
C GLU A 86 12.54 10.98 2.31
N GLU A 87 13.02 10.56 3.47
CA GLU A 87 12.24 10.60 4.72
C GLU A 87 11.76 12.03 4.99
N THR A 88 10.47 12.15 5.22
CA THR A 88 9.79 13.45 5.29
C THR A 88 9.11 13.65 6.63
N LEU A 89 8.40 12.62 7.12
CA LEU A 89 7.60 12.70 8.34
C LEU A 89 7.44 11.32 8.97
N ASN A 90 7.50 11.28 10.29
CA ASN A 90 7.12 10.14 11.11
C ASN A 90 5.88 10.50 11.93
N ILE A 91 4.82 9.72 11.82
CA ILE A 91 3.54 10.00 12.47
C ILE A 91 2.90 8.70 12.99
N LYS A 92 2.17 8.80 14.08
CA LYS A 92 1.42 7.65 14.63
C LYS A 92 0.36 7.17 13.64
N THR A 93 0.24 5.85 13.48
CA THR A 93 -0.69 5.24 12.51
C THR A 93 -2.13 5.66 12.75
N GLY A 94 -2.59 5.66 14.01
CA GLY A 94 -3.95 6.09 14.37
C GLY A 94 -4.22 7.56 14.04
N VAL A 95 -3.22 8.45 14.22
CA VAL A 95 -3.36 9.87 13.89
C VAL A 95 -3.51 10.08 12.37
N LEU A 96 -2.63 9.46 11.58
CA LEU A 96 -2.71 9.57 10.11
C LEU A 96 -4.02 8.98 9.59
N ARG A 97 -4.43 7.82 10.10
CA ARG A 97 -5.69 7.18 9.73
C ARG A 97 -6.89 8.09 10.01
N ASP A 98 -6.98 8.69 11.23
CA ASP A 98 -8.05 9.63 11.58
C ASP A 98 -8.08 10.84 10.62
N MET A 99 -6.93 11.37 10.24
CA MET A 99 -6.84 12.49 9.30
C MET A 99 -7.39 12.10 7.92
N ILE A 100 -6.99 10.95 7.38
CA ILE A 100 -7.46 10.44 6.09
C ILE A 100 -8.97 10.19 6.13
N GLU A 101 -9.49 9.47 7.11
CA GLU A 101 -10.92 9.15 7.22
C GLU A 101 -11.81 10.39 7.31
N ARG A 102 -11.29 11.49 7.88
CA ARG A 102 -12.01 12.78 7.99
C ARG A 102 -11.94 13.63 6.74
N THR A 103 -11.12 13.31 5.76
CA THR A 103 -10.95 14.11 4.55
C THR A 103 -11.32 13.35 3.28
N LEU A 104 -11.03 12.06 3.20
CA LEU A 104 -11.18 11.24 2.00
C LEU A 104 -12.58 11.27 1.36
N TYR A 105 -13.65 11.43 2.16
CA TYR A 105 -15.02 11.52 1.64
C TYR A 105 -15.27 12.76 0.78
N ALA A 106 -14.41 13.76 0.85
CA ALA A 106 -14.55 15.03 0.13
C ALA A 106 -13.76 15.07 -1.18
N VAL A 107 -13.02 14.01 -1.56
CA VAL A 107 -12.33 13.95 -2.86
C VAL A 107 -13.32 13.88 -4.02
N SER A 108 -12.93 14.48 -5.16
CA SER A 108 -13.72 14.46 -6.38
C SER A 108 -13.62 13.11 -7.09
N GLN A 109 -14.71 12.72 -7.78
CA GLN A 109 -14.73 11.61 -8.73
C GLN A 109 -14.55 12.09 -10.19
N ASP A 110 -14.41 13.40 -10.40
CA ASP A 110 -14.25 13.99 -11.74
C ASP A 110 -12.79 13.97 -12.18
N GLU A 111 -12.44 13.00 -13.01
CA GLU A 111 -11.09 12.85 -13.57
C GLU A 111 -10.63 14.02 -14.45
N LYS A 112 -11.55 14.92 -14.86
CA LYS A 112 -11.19 16.14 -15.58
C LYS A 112 -10.46 17.16 -14.72
N LYS A 113 -10.50 16.96 -13.41
CA LYS A 113 -9.78 17.79 -12.42
C LYS A 113 -8.88 16.89 -11.56
N PRO A 114 -7.78 16.37 -12.10
CA PRO A 114 -6.95 15.37 -11.42
C PRO A 114 -6.53 15.79 -10.01
N ALA A 115 -6.16 17.05 -9.81
CA ALA A 115 -5.75 17.56 -8.50
C ALA A 115 -6.83 17.42 -7.41
N HIS A 116 -8.11 17.28 -7.79
CA HIS A 116 -9.21 17.10 -6.83
C HIS A 116 -9.52 15.61 -6.56
N THR A 117 -8.92 14.68 -7.31
CA THR A 117 -9.16 13.24 -7.14
C THR A 117 -8.24 12.61 -6.08
N GLY A 118 -7.45 13.41 -5.40
CA GLY A 118 -6.58 13.01 -4.32
C GLY A 118 -6.68 13.93 -3.10
N GLU A 119 -5.94 13.58 -2.08
CA GLU A 119 -5.76 14.37 -0.88
C GLU A 119 -4.45 15.16 -0.96
N LEU A 120 -4.53 16.46 -0.71
CA LEU A 120 -3.37 17.32 -0.58
C LEU A 120 -2.79 17.16 0.82
N PHE A 121 -1.51 16.82 0.89
CA PHE A 121 -0.69 16.83 2.09
C PHE A 121 0.23 18.06 2.03
N GLU A 122 0.02 18.98 2.95
CA GLU A 122 0.95 20.09 3.22
C GLU A 122 1.70 19.78 4.51
N ILE A 123 2.96 19.40 4.36
CA ILE A 123 3.85 19.08 5.48
C ILE A 123 4.75 20.28 5.73
N SER A 124 4.54 20.95 6.85
CA SER A 124 5.36 22.04 7.37
C SER A 124 6.16 21.56 8.57
N PRO A 125 7.18 22.27 9.05
CA PRO A 125 8.05 21.80 10.12
C PRO A 125 7.33 21.37 11.40
N ASP A 126 6.22 22.04 11.72
CA ASP A 126 5.45 21.85 12.96
C ASP A 126 4.02 21.35 12.74
N LYS A 127 3.60 21.17 11.48
CA LYS A 127 2.20 20.85 11.17
C LYS A 127 2.04 20.01 9.91
N LEU A 128 1.17 19.02 9.97
CA LEU A 128 0.60 18.34 8.82
C LEU A 128 -0.83 18.82 8.59
N THR A 129 -1.12 19.30 7.39
CA THR A 129 -2.47 19.63 6.93
C THR A 129 -2.85 18.69 5.81
N VAL A 130 -4.01 18.00 5.94
CA VAL A 130 -4.60 17.17 4.90
C VAL A 130 -5.88 17.83 4.40
N VAL A 131 -5.99 17.99 3.08
CA VAL A 131 -7.10 18.70 2.44
C VAL A 131 -7.68 17.85 1.31
N ALA A 132 -9.00 17.79 1.23
CA ALA A 132 -9.73 17.21 0.11
C ALA A 132 -10.89 18.11 -0.30
N LEU A 133 -11.20 18.18 -1.60
CA LEU A 133 -12.31 18.98 -2.12
C LEU A 133 -12.87 18.42 -3.43
N ASP A 134 -14.16 18.64 -3.70
CA ASP A 134 -14.82 18.25 -4.96
C ASP A 134 -15.50 19.41 -5.70
N GLY A 135 -15.35 20.64 -5.19
CA GLY A 135 -15.95 21.86 -5.73
C GLY A 135 -17.29 22.22 -5.06
N TYR A 136 -17.89 21.34 -4.25
CA TYR A 136 -19.10 21.58 -3.45
C TYR A 136 -18.81 21.57 -1.96
N ARG A 137 -17.82 20.81 -1.54
CA ARG A 137 -17.40 20.63 -0.15
C ARG A 137 -15.87 20.64 -0.06
N LEU A 138 -15.40 21.01 1.10
CA LEU A 138 -13.98 21.07 1.45
C LEU A 138 -13.84 20.48 2.85
N ALA A 139 -12.93 19.50 2.98
CA ALA A 139 -12.51 18.95 4.25
C ALA A 139 -11.05 19.32 4.52
N ILE A 140 -10.77 19.79 5.72
CA ILE A 140 -9.42 20.16 6.17
C ILE A 140 -9.23 19.57 7.57
N VAL A 141 -8.12 18.88 7.77
CA VAL A 141 -7.69 18.39 9.08
C VAL A 141 -6.25 18.77 9.29
N GLU A 142 -5.95 19.31 10.47
CA GLU A 142 -4.61 19.71 10.87
C GLU A 142 -4.19 18.97 12.14
N ARG A 143 -2.91 18.57 12.19
CA ARG A 143 -2.29 17.98 13.38
C ARG A 143 -0.89 18.53 13.56
N PRO A 144 -0.48 18.80 14.80
CA PRO A 144 0.92 19.12 15.09
C PRO A 144 1.79 17.90 14.81
N VAL A 145 2.93 18.13 14.17
CA VAL A 145 3.95 17.11 13.87
C VAL A 145 5.33 17.73 13.99
N GLU A 146 6.35 16.89 14.00
CA GLU A 146 7.75 17.30 13.82
C GLU A 146 8.21 16.72 12.48
N ALA A 147 8.13 17.53 11.44
CA ALA A 147 8.50 17.09 10.10
C ALA A 147 10.02 17.20 9.89
N ILE A 148 10.57 16.21 9.20
CA ILE A 148 11.98 16.16 8.80
C ILE A 148 12.21 17.05 7.59
N LYS A 149 11.21 17.08 6.68
CA LYS A 149 11.29 17.85 5.44
C LYS A 149 9.93 18.46 5.10
N GLU A 150 9.95 19.74 4.72
CA GLU A 150 8.77 20.42 4.20
C GLU A 150 8.48 19.99 2.75
N ILE A 151 7.23 19.61 2.48
CA ILE A 151 6.78 19.25 1.13
C ILE A 151 5.27 19.45 0.99
N ARG A 152 4.84 19.69 -0.25
CA ARG A 152 3.44 19.74 -0.66
C ARG A 152 3.21 18.73 -1.77
N ILE A 153 2.33 17.75 -1.55
CA ILE A 153 2.06 16.64 -2.47
C ILE A 153 0.58 16.34 -2.55
N ILE A 154 0.11 15.81 -3.68
CA ILE A 154 -1.25 15.30 -3.83
C ILE A 154 -1.19 13.78 -4.01
N VAL A 155 -1.73 13.07 -3.05
CA VAL A 155 -1.77 11.60 -3.04
C VAL A 155 -3.11 11.12 -3.60
N PRO A 156 -3.13 10.22 -4.60
CA PRO A 156 -4.38 9.70 -5.16
C PRO A 156 -5.31 9.10 -4.09
N SER A 157 -6.61 9.36 -4.21
CA SER A 157 -7.62 8.85 -3.26
C SER A 157 -7.62 7.33 -3.16
N LYS A 158 -7.34 6.62 -4.26
CA LYS A 158 -7.17 5.16 -4.26
C LYS A 158 -6.08 4.72 -3.29
N THR A 159 -4.92 5.39 -3.33
CA THR A 159 -3.82 5.11 -2.41
C THR A 159 -4.19 5.43 -0.97
N MET A 160 -4.83 6.57 -0.73
CA MET A 160 -5.22 6.96 0.63
C MET A 160 -6.25 6.02 1.24
N ASN A 161 -7.16 5.48 0.41
CA ASN A 161 -8.10 4.46 0.84
C ASN A 161 -7.39 3.18 1.28
N GLU A 162 -6.41 2.69 0.52
CA GLU A 162 -5.63 1.50 0.88
C GLU A 162 -4.76 1.76 2.12
N VAL A 163 -4.11 2.92 2.20
CA VAL A 163 -3.34 3.33 3.39
C VAL A 163 -4.23 3.33 4.62
N SER A 164 -5.41 3.95 4.56
CA SER A 164 -6.36 4.00 5.70
C SER A 164 -6.76 2.59 6.17
N HIS A 165 -7.01 1.66 5.24
CA HIS A 165 -7.38 0.29 5.57
C HIS A 165 -6.24 -0.53 6.19
N LEU A 166 -5.00 -0.27 5.77
CA LEU A 166 -3.82 -1.01 6.22
C LEU A 166 -3.20 -0.45 7.49
N LEU A 167 -3.40 0.85 7.79
CA LEU A 167 -2.94 1.44 9.03
C LEU A 167 -3.73 0.89 10.22
N ALA A 168 -3.04 0.38 11.21
CA ALA A 168 -3.64 0.00 12.47
C ALA A 168 -4.25 1.23 13.16
N ASN A 169 -5.38 1.04 13.83
CA ASN A 169 -5.91 2.06 14.74
C ASN A 169 -5.19 1.92 16.09
N ASP A 170 -3.89 2.21 16.07
CA ASP A 170 -2.98 2.02 17.18
C ASP A 170 -2.11 3.27 17.35
N ASP A 171 -2.05 3.78 18.56
CA ASP A 171 -1.23 4.94 18.91
C ASP A 171 0.23 4.57 19.21
N GLU A 172 0.56 3.29 19.26
CA GLU A 172 1.94 2.82 19.51
C GLU A 172 2.73 2.69 18.21
N GLU A 173 2.09 2.23 17.12
CA GLU A 173 2.74 2.06 15.84
C GLU A 173 2.98 3.41 15.13
N THR A 174 4.11 3.50 14.42
CA THR A 174 4.49 4.68 13.63
C THR A 174 4.57 4.31 12.15
N VAL A 175 4.02 5.17 11.30
CA VAL A 175 4.25 5.14 9.86
C VAL A 175 5.33 6.15 9.49
N HIS A 176 6.30 5.69 8.71
CA HIS A 176 7.35 6.49 8.12
C HIS A 176 6.92 6.93 6.72
N ILE A 177 6.84 8.23 6.50
CA ILE A 177 6.46 8.81 5.21
C ILE A 177 7.71 9.36 4.54
N SER A 178 8.03 8.83 3.38
CA SER A 178 9.10 9.33 2.52
C SER A 178 8.48 9.86 1.24
N ALA A 179 8.92 11.04 0.77
CA ALA A 179 8.33 11.65 -0.41
C ALA A 179 9.33 12.41 -1.25
N ASN A 180 8.98 12.58 -2.53
CA ASN A 180 9.57 13.52 -3.44
C ASN A 180 8.48 14.11 -4.37
N ARG A 181 8.84 14.74 -5.49
CA ARG A 181 7.85 15.35 -6.40
C ARG A 181 7.01 14.34 -7.20
N ARG A 182 7.40 13.05 -7.25
CA ARG A 182 6.75 12.03 -8.10
C ARG A 182 6.12 10.90 -7.31
N TYR A 183 6.68 10.59 -6.15
CA TYR A 183 6.31 9.41 -5.35
C TYR A 183 6.18 9.75 -3.88
N VAL A 184 5.29 9.03 -3.22
CA VAL A 184 5.21 8.91 -1.77
C VAL A 184 5.32 7.45 -1.38
N VAL A 185 5.97 7.19 -0.26
CA VAL A 185 6.14 5.86 0.31
C VAL A 185 5.72 5.91 1.78
N PHE A 186 4.81 5.03 2.15
CA PHE A 186 4.38 4.80 3.52
C PHE A 186 4.95 3.47 4.00
N THR A 187 5.75 3.49 5.05
CA THR A 187 6.37 2.28 5.61
C THR A 187 5.93 2.08 7.05
N THR A 188 5.38 0.92 7.34
CA THR A 188 5.06 0.43 8.70
C THR A 188 5.88 -0.82 9.01
N ALA A 189 5.71 -1.38 10.20
CA ALA A 189 6.34 -2.65 10.55
C ALA A 189 5.88 -3.83 9.65
N GLY A 190 4.66 -3.77 9.09
CA GLY A 190 4.06 -4.86 8.31
C GLY A 190 4.14 -4.69 6.80
N TYR A 191 4.16 -3.46 6.29
CA TYR A 191 4.13 -3.21 4.83
C TYR A 191 4.77 -1.91 4.42
N THR A 192 5.11 -1.88 3.14
CA THR A 192 5.50 -0.66 2.43
C THR A 192 4.50 -0.44 1.30
N ILE A 193 3.89 0.75 1.28
CA ILE A 193 3.00 1.20 0.21
C ILE A 193 3.69 2.33 -0.52
N MET A 194 3.83 2.20 -1.81
CA MET A 194 4.39 3.20 -2.70
C MET A 194 3.30 3.69 -3.64
N SER A 195 3.25 4.99 -3.88
CA SER A 195 2.32 5.57 -4.85
C SER A 195 2.96 6.65 -5.69
N ARG A 196 2.56 6.68 -6.96
CA ARG A 196 2.77 7.85 -7.81
C ARG A 196 1.85 8.98 -7.36
N LEU A 197 2.35 10.20 -7.39
CA LEU A 197 1.62 11.41 -7.03
C LEU A 197 0.84 11.98 -8.21
N ILE A 198 -0.19 12.76 -7.91
CA ILE A 198 -0.91 13.58 -8.88
C ILE A 198 -0.10 14.87 -9.08
N GLU A 199 0.17 15.22 -10.35
CA GLU A 199 0.88 16.44 -10.76
C GLU A 199 -0.05 17.65 -10.79
#